data_3e237be0a886d5f2f916e16e301a6819
#
_entry.id   3e237be0a886d5f2f916e16e301a6819
#
_cell.length_a   1.000
_cell.length_b   1.000
_cell.length_c   1.000
_cell.angle_alpha   90.00
_cell.angle_beta   90.00
_cell.angle_gamma   90.00
#
_symmetry.space_group_name_H-M   'P 1'
#
loop_
_entity.id
_entity.type
_entity.pdbx_description
1 polymer ?
#
loop_
_entity_poly.entity_id
_entity_poly.type
_entity_poly.pdbx_seq_one_letter_code
_entity_poly.pdbx_strand_id
1 'polypeptide(L)'
;MLIDLQREESTKPIPVSTGHLPDLELVRQLVSEAYEQYRGLDEGKVADYIPALARVPRDLFGIVVAGVKGNVIEVGDVNYPFTIQSVSKPFVFALVCQEIGYLEARSKLGVNATGLPFNSVMAIELNADRTMNPMVNAGAIAATSLIPGNSAEEKWRFIQEGLSRFAGRALELDVEVYESEAATNQRNRGIARLLESYGRMYCDPLEATDVYTRQCALAITAHDLAIMAATLADGGVNPVTRERVVDSVVCKRVLAVLATAGLYEQSGDWLFEIGLPGKSGVGGGIFTVAPGKGGLGVFAPPLDGAGNSIKGQKVTKYLSERLGLNLFLSKPEI
;
A
#
# COMPACT_ATOMS: atom_id res chain seq x y z
N MET A 1 -12.51 27.78 -1.16
CA MET A 1 -12.28 28.23 0.22
C MET A 1 -11.82 27.01 1.01
N LEU A 2 -10.49 26.76 1.03
CA LEU A 2 -9.91 25.72 1.85
C LEU A 2 -10.10 26.13 3.30
N ILE A 3 -10.78 25.29 4.08
CA ILE A 3 -10.85 25.46 5.53
C ILE A 3 -9.39 25.43 6.03
N ASP A 4 -8.96 26.54 6.63
CA ASP A 4 -7.64 26.63 7.27
C ASP A 4 -7.63 25.70 8.49
N LEU A 5 -7.14 24.47 8.28
CA LEU A 5 -7.02 23.45 9.31
C LEU A 5 -5.63 23.48 9.98
N GLN A 6 -4.88 24.58 9.85
CA GLN A 6 -3.63 24.81 10.57
C GLN A 6 -3.92 25.12 12.06
N ARG A 7 -4.64 24.24 12.75
CA ARG A 7 -4.58 24.22 14.21
C ARG A 7 -3.41 23.37 14.63
N GLU A 8 -2.53 23.97 15.44
CA GLU A 8 -1.48 23.28 16.17
C GLU A 8 -2.04 21.98 16.75
N GLU A 9 -1.46 20.83 16.39
CA GLU A 9 -1.86 19.58 17.00
C GLU A 9 -1.63 19.69 18.50
N SER A 10 -2.69 19.48 19.28
CA SER A 10 -2.62 19.46 20.73
C SER A 10 -1.54 18.46 21.18
N THR A 11 -0.63 18.90 22.00
CA THR A 11 0.40 18.04 22.64
C THR A 11 -0.23 17.05 23.66
N LYS A 12 -1.52 17.17 23.94
CA LYS A 12 -2.25 16.25 24.84
C LYS A 12 -2.52 14.92 24.11
N PRO A 13 -2.36 13.79 24.81
CA PRO A 13 -2.73 12.48 24.27
C PRO A 13 -4.17 12.49 23.80
N ILE A 14 -4.41 12.15 22.52
CA ILE A 14 -5.75 12.00 21.98
C ILE A 14 -6.22 10.59 22.33
N PRO A 15 -7.37 10.40 23.01
CA PRO A 15 -7.90 9.07 23.27
C PRO A 15 -8.24 8.39 21.93
N VAL A 16 -7.67 7.19 21.72
CA VAL A 16 -7.89 6.38 20.52
C VAL A 16 -8.70 5.15 20.91
N SER A 17 -9.86 4.98 20.26
CA SER A 17 -10.63 3.74 20.37
C SER A 17 -10.06 2.73 19.38
N THR A 18 -9.22 1.79 19.87
CA THR A 18 -8.56 0.81 19.00
C THR A 18 -9.43 -0.41 18.73
N GLY A 19 -10.32 -0.78 19.67
CA GLY A 19 -11.04 -2.05 19.60
C GLY A 19 -10.08 -3.25 19.58
N HIS A 20 -10.60 -4.42 19.28
CA HIS A 20 -9.82 -5.66 19.19
C HIS A 20 -10.34 -6.49 18.03
N LEU A 21 -9.49 -7.34 17.45
CA LEU A 21 -9.96 -8.46 16.64
C LEU A 21 -10.85 -9.37 17.51
N PRO A 22 -11.83 -10.07 16.91
CA PRO A 22 -12.54 -11.15 17.58
C PRO A 22 -11.60 -12.24 18.11
N ASP A 23 -12.17 -13.21 18.80
CA ASP A 23 -11.43 -14.39 19.28
C ASP A 23 -10.60 -15.02 18.13
N LEU A 24 -9.36 -15.42 18.42
CA LEU A 24 -8.43 -15.94 17.41
C LEU A 24 -8.94 -17.20 16.72
N GLU A 25 -9.73 -18.03 17.42
CA GLU A 25 -10.31 -19.23 16.82
C GLU A 25 -11.36 -18.87 15.76
N LEU A 26 -12.21 -17.87 16.04
CA LEU A 26 -13.14 -17.35 15.06
C LEU A 26 -12.40 -16.74 13.85
N VAL A 27 -11.34 -15.98 14.09
CA VAL A 27 -10.54 -15.42 12.97
C VAL A 27 -9.93 -16.55 12.13
N ARG A 28 -9.38 -17.60 12.76
CA ARG A 28 -8.83 -18.78 12.09
C ARG A 28 -9.87 -19.49 11.25
N GLN A 29 -11.05 -19.74 11.82
CA GLN A 29 -12.15 -20.36 11.12
C GLN A 29 -12.54 -19.54 9.88
N LEU A 30 -12.77 -18.24 10.02
CA LEU A 30 -13.20 -17.37 8.92
C LEU A 30 -12.14 -17.22 7.82
N VAL A 31 -10.85 -17.20 8.18
CA VAL A 31 -9.74 -17.19 7.19
C VAL A 31 -9.72 -18.49 6.40
N SER A 32 -9.91 -19.64 7.07
CA SER A 32 -10.00 -20.95 6.40
C SER A 32 -11.24 -21.05 5.51
N GLU A 33 -12.39 -20.58 5.97
CA GLU A 33 -13.62 -20.53 5.17
C GLU A 33 -13.44 -19.65 3.92
N ALA A 34 -12.82 -18.47 4.04
CA ALA A 34 -12.53 -17.59 2.91
C ALA A 34 -11.61 -18.27 1.89
N TYR A 35 -10.58 -18.99 2.36
CA TYR A 35 -9.68 -19.72 1.50
C TYR A 35 -10.41 -20.80 0.71
N GLU A 36 -11.18 -21.67 1.38
CA GLU A 36 -11.94 -22.75 0.73
C GLU A 36 -12.98 -22.20 -0.25
N GLN A 37 -13.64 -21.10 0.10
CA GLN A 37 -14.66 -20.48 -0.75
C GLN A 37 -14.09 -19.92 -2.05
N TYR A 38 -12.87 -19.35 -2.02
CA TYR A 38 -12.33 -18.62 -3.16
C TYR A 38 -11.15 -19.29 -3.86
N ARG A 39 -10.55 -20.38 -3.33
CA ARG A 39 -9.40 -21.05 -3.96
C ARG A 39 -9.66 -21.50 -5.40
N GLY A 40 -10.87 -21.99 -5.70
CA GLY A 40 -11.27 -22.46 -7.02
C GLY A 40 -11.65 -21.37 -8.02
N LEU A 41 -11.62 -20.10 -7.64
CA LEU A 41 -11.97 -18.99 -8.53
C LEU A 41 -10.87 -18.80 -9.59
N ASP A 42 -11.25 -18.83 -10.86
CA ASP A 42 -10.35 -18.74 -12.02
C ASP A 42 -10.66 -17.53 -12.92
N GLU A 43 -11.06 -16.41 -12.31
CA GLU A 43 -11.32 -15.14 -12.99
C GLU A 43 -10.06 -14.28 -13.04
N GLY A 44 -9.96 -13.42 -14.08
CA GLY A 44 -8.89 -12.45 -14.25
C GLY A 44 -7.68 -12.95 -15.02
N LYS A 45 -6.66 -12.09 -15.09
CA LYS A 45 -5.40 -12.35 -15.79
C LYS A 45 -4.22 -11.95 -14.93
N VAL A 46 -3.12 -12.68 -15.07
CA VAL A 46 -1.82 -12.28 -14.51
C VAL A 46 -1.34 -11.02 -15.25
N ALA A 47 -0.59 -10.13 -14.57
CA ALA A 47 0.00 -8.97 -15.22
C ALA A 47 0.97 -9.41 -16.31
N ASP A 48 0.73 -9.00 -17.56
CA ASP A 48 1.49 -9.42 -18.74
C ASP A 48 2.36 -8.31 -19.36
N TYR A 49 2.18 -7.06 -18.93
CA TYR A 49 2.95 -5.92 -19.42
C TYR A 49 4.37 -5.81 -18.79
N ILE A 50 4.66 -6.56 -17.72
CA ILE A 50 5.99 -6.81 -17.20
C ILE A 50 6.30 -8.29 -17.47
N PRO A 51 7.17 -8.63 -18.44
CA PRO A 51 7.37 -10.02 -18.88
C PRO A 51 7.72 -11.01 -17.77
N ALA A 52 8.46 -10.58 -16.75
CA ALA A 52 8.77 -11.41 -15.58
C ALA A 52 7.51 -11.82 -14.80
N LEU A 53 6.55 -10.91 -14.62
CA LEU A 53 5.29 -11.18 -13.90
C LEU A 53 4.34 -12.11 -14.68
N ALA A 54 4.41 -12.08 -16.01
CA ALA A 54 3.55 -12.92 -16.86
C ALA A 54 3.76 -14.44 -16.64
N ARG A 55 4.88 -14.84 -16.01
CA ARG A 55 5.23 -16.25 -15.76
C ARG A 55 4.81 -16.77 -14.38
N VAL A 56 4.25 -15.91 -13.54
CA VAL A 56 3.82 -16.29 -12.18
C VAL A 56 2.64 -17.26 -12.28
N PRO A 57 2.68 -18.41 -11.58
CA PRO A 57 1.56 -19.35 -11.57
C PRO A 57 0.26 -18.70 -11.10
N ARG A 58 -0.81 -18.81 -11.89
CA ARG A 58 -2.07 -18.12 -11.67
C ARG A 58 -2.93 -18.69 -10.54
N ASP A 59 -2.67 -19.92 -10.14
CA ASP A 59 -3.41 -20.67 -9.13
C ASP A 59 -2.94 -20.40 -7.70
N LEU A 60 -1.80 -19.71 -7.53
CA LEU A 60 -1.30 -19.31 -6.22
C LEU A 60 -2.32 -18.48 -5.44
N PHE A 61 -2.44 -18.80 -4.15
CA PHE A 61 -3.38 -18.11 -3.28
C PHE A 61 -2.99 -18.24 -1.81
N GLY A 62 -2.72 -17.12 -1.17
CA GLY A 62 -2.37 -17.03 0.26
C GLY A 62 -3.12 -15.91 0.96
N ILE A 63 -3.56 -16.16 2.18
CA ILE A 63 -4.27 -15.21 3.05
C ILE A 63 -3.57 -15.16 4.40
N VAL A 64 -3.27 -13.96 4.88
CA VAL A 64 -2.65 -13.73 6.20
C VAL A 64 -3.39 -12.62 6.94
N VAL A 65 -3.76 -12.87 8.18
CA VAL A 65 -4.25 -11.86 9.12
C VAL A 65 -3.24 -11.70 10.25
N ALA A 66 -2.69 -10.51 10.40
CA ALA A 66 -1.76 -10.16 11.47
C ALA A 66 -2.40 -9.16 12.44
N GLY A 67 -2.55 -9.54 13.70
CA GLY A 67 -3.06 -8.68 14.76
C GLY A 67 -1.96 -7.77 15.33
N VAL A 68 -2.33 -6.58 15.84
CA VAL A 68 -1.39 -5.63 16.48
C VAL A 68 -0.69 -6.19 17.72
N LYS A 69 -1.15 -7.32 18.25
CA LYS A 69 -0.50 -8.03 19.38
C LYS A 69 0.51 -9.10 18.92
N GLY A 70 0.79 -9.19 17.61
CA GLY A 70 1.75 -10.14 17.03
C GLY A 70 1.18 -11.53 16.72
N ASN A 71 -0.12 -11.77 16.91
CA ASN A 71 -0.75 -13.01 16.47
C ASN A 71 -0.91 -13.01 14.96
N VAL A 72 -0.53 -14.10 14.31
CA VAL A 72 -0.63 -14.27 12.84
C VAL A 72 -1.43 -15.54 12.55
N ILE A 73 -2.36 -15.44 11.60
CA ILE A 73 -3.18 -16.54 11.09
C ILE A 73 -2.99 -16.60 9.59
N GLU A 74 -2.65 -17.78 9.08
CA GLU A 74 -2.18 -18.00 7.71
C GLU A 74 -2.86 -19.19 7.07
N VAL A 75 -3.12 -19.10 5.75
CA VAL A 75 -3.60 -20.23 4.94
C VAL A 75 -3.15 -20.08 3.48
N GLY A 76 -2.77 -21.19 2.85
CA GLY A 76 -2.35 -21.27 1.44
C GLY A 76 -0.89 -20.86 1.22
N ASP A 77 -0.61 -20.26 0.05
CA ASP A 77 0.74 -19.96 -0.46
C ASP A 77 1.33 -18.69 0.17
N VAL A 78 1.29 -18.58 1.49
CA VAL A 78 1.62 -17.37 2.26
C VAL A 78 3.09 -16.98 2.19
N ASN A 79 3.98 -17.95 1.93
CA ASN A 79 5.43 -17.77 1.85
C ASN A 79 5.96 -17.69 0.40
N TYR A 80 5.07 -17.74 -0.61
CA TYR A 80 5.50 -17.57 -1.99
C TYR A 80 6.02 -16.13 -2.20
N PRO A 81 7.27 -15.96 -2.70
CA PRO A 81 7.82 -14.64 -2.94
C PRO A 81 7.19 -14.00 -4.18
N PHE A 82 6.77 -12.74 -4.07
CA PHE A 82 6.30 -11.91 -5.17
C PHE A 82 6.80 -10.48 -5.01
N THR A 83 6.85 -9.72 -6.09
CA THR A 83 7.32 -8.33 -6.00
C THR A 83 6.23 -7.41 -5.48
N ILE A 84 6.63 -6.50 -4.57
CA ILE A 84 5.72 -5.61 -3.81
C ILE A 84 4.93 -4.67 -4.72
N GLN A 85 5.51 -4.22 -5.84
CA GLN A 85 4.89 -3.33 -6.81
C GLN A 85 4.23 -2.10 -6.15
N SER A 86 3.04 -1.73 -6.58
CA SER A 86 2.32 -0.56 -6.06
C SER A 86 1.89 -0.66 -4.59
N VAL A 87 1.98 -1.84 -3.95
CA VAL A 87 1.75 -1.94 -2.50
C VAL A 87 2.86 -1.26 -1.68
N SER A 88 4.03 -0.98 -2.28
CA SER A 88 5.12 -0.23 -1.63
C SER A 88 4.79 1.26 -1.38
N LYS A 89 3.95 1.85 -2.21
CA LYS A 89 3.67 3.29 -2.24
C LYS A 89 3.27 3.91 -0.89
N PRO A 90 2.30 3.36 -0.15
CA PRO A 90 1.91 3.94 1.14
C PRO A 90 3.01 3.88 2.19
N PHE A 91 3.85 2.86 2.16
CA PHE A 91 4.97 2.73 3.10
C PHE A 91 6.07 3.75 2.79
N VAL A 92 6.41 3.95 1.51
CA VAL A 92 7.36 5.00 1.10
C VAL A 92 6.79 6.38 1.39
N PHE A 93 5.50 6.62 1.18
CA PHE A 93 4.86 7.85 1.60
C PHE A 93 4.91 8.06 3.13
N ALA A 94 4.77 6.99 3.91
CA ALA A 94 4.96 7.05 5.36
C ALA A 94 6.39 7.48 5.73
N LEU A 95 7.40 6.90 5.08
CA LEU A 95 8.81 7.28 5.28
C LEU A 95 9.04 8.76 4.92
N VAL A 96 8.51 9.24 3.79
CA VAL A 96 8.59 10.67 3.42
C VAL A 96 7.93 11.55 4.48
N CYS A 97 6.72 11.21 4.92
CA CYS A 97 6.02 11.98 5.97
C CYS A 97 6.77 11.98 7.30
N GLN A 98 7.48 10.89 7.63
CA GLN A 98 8.32 10.81 8.83
C GLN A 98 9.52 11.74 8.75
N GLU A 99 10.15 11.85 7.58
CA GLU A 99 11.39 12.61 7.38
C GLU A 99 11.16 14.12 7.25
N ILE A 100 10.23 14.53 6.38
CA ILE A 100 10.02 15.95 6.08
C ILE A 100 8.78 16.54 6.77
N GLY A 101 8.02 15.71 7.50
CA GLY A 101 6.74 16.09 8.08
C GLY A 101 5.57 15.97 7.09
N TYR A 102 4.41 15.52 7.59
CA TYR A 102 3.25 15.25 6.77
C TYR A 102 2.62 16.49 6.11
N LEU A 103 2.78 17.68 6.70
CA LEU A 103 2.28 18.92 6.10
C LEU A 103 3.12 19.32 4.88
N GLU A 104 4.43 19.22 4.96
CA GLU A 104 5.31 19.48 3.82
C GLU A 104 5.13 18.41 2.74
N ALA A 105 5.06 17.14 3.10
CA ALA A 105 4.76 16.06 2.17
C ALA A 105 3.43 16.31 1.41
N ARG A 106 2.37 16.71 2.12
CA ARG A 106 1.08 17.08 1.52
C ARG A 106 1.19 18.25 0.55
N SER A 107 1.94 19.29 0.89
CA SER A 107 2.10 20.48 0.02
C SER A 107 2.85 20.15 -1.27
N LYS A 108 3.80 19.23 -1.21
CA LYS A 108 4.63 18.81 -2.35
C LYS A 108 3.94 17.78 -3.25
N LEU A 109 3.17 16.85 -2.65
CA LEU A 109 2.58 15.69 -3.36
C LEU A 109 1.06 15.81 -3.56
N GLY A 110 0.35 16.52 -2.68
CA GLY A 110 -1.12 16.43 -2.62
C GLY A 110 -1.60 15.12 -2.01
N VAL A 111 -2.92 14.99 -1.81
CA VAL A 111 -3.53 13.82 -1.16
C VAL A 111 -4.89 13.43 -1.77
N ASN A 112 -5.38 14.20 -2.74
CA ASN A 112 -6.71 14.01 -3.31
C ASN A 112 -6.72 12.87 -4.35
N ALA A 113 -7.79 12.09 -4.38
CA ALA A 113 -8.03 11.11 -5.44
C ALA A 113 -8.13 11.81 -6.81
N THR A 114 -7.69 11.12 -7.86
CA THR A 114 -7.73 11.67 -9.23
C THR A 114 -8.97 11.23 -10.01
N GLY A 115 -9.59 10.11 -9.65
CA GLY A 115 -10.68 9.49 -10.42
C GLY A 115 -10.23 8.95 -11.79
N LEU A 116 -8.92 8.89 -12.04
CA LEU A 116 -8.31 8.45 -13.29
C LEU A 116 -7.36 7.26 -13.05
N PRO A 117 -7.01 6.50 -14.11
CA PRO A 117 -6.07 5.39 -14.03
C PRO A 117 -4.73 5.80 -13.38
N PHE A 118 -4.11 4.88 -12.65
CA PHE A 118 -2.92 5.11 -11.82
C PHE A 118 -1.69 5.67 -12.59
N ASN A 119 -1.65 5.53 -13.90
CA ASN A 119 -0.58 5.99 -14.78
C ASN A 119 -1.04 7.11 -15.74
N SER A 120 -2.11 7.82 -15.40
CA SER A 120 -2.68 8.88 -16.23
C SER A 120 -1.81 10.14 -16.22
N VAL A 121 -1.34 10.55 -17.39
CA VAL A 121 -0.68 11.86 -17.61
C VAL A 121 -1.71 12.98 -17.53
N MET A 122 -2.93 12.75 -18.01
CA MET A 122 -4.01 13.74 -17.97
C MET A 122 -4.37 14.15 -16.53
N ALA A 123 -4.19 13.25 -15.54
CA ALA A 123 -4.40 13.58 -14.14
C ALA A 123 -3.49 14.73 -13.66
N ILE A 124 -2.24 14.79 -14.16
CA ILE A 124 -1.30 15.88 -13.87
C ILE A 124 -1.77 17.18 -14.54
N GLU A 125 -2.18 17.10 -15.79
CA GLU A 125 -2.60 18.26 -16.56
C GLU A 125 -3.89 18.92 -16.06
N LEU A 126 -4.82 18.12 -15.56
CA LEU A 126 -6.09 18.60 -14.99
C LEU A 126 -5.95 19.17 -13.57
N ASN A 127 -4.87 18.83 -12.85
CA ASN A 127 -4.64 19.34 -11.51
C ASN A 127 -3.99 20.73 -11.57
N ALA A 128 -4.65 21.75 -10.98
CA ALA A 128 -4.16 23.13 -11.02
C ALA A 128 -2.77 23.29 -10.38
N ASP A 129 -2.50 22.56 -9.30
CA ASP A 129 -1.22 22.61 -8.57
C ASP A 129 -0.18 21.65 -9.15
N ARG A 130 -0.54 20.82 -10.15
CA ARG A 130 0.32 19.78 -10.73
C ARG A 130 0.82 18.74 -9.71
N THR A 131 0.18 18.66 -8.54
CA THR A 131 0.46 17.68 -7.50
C THR A 131 -0.36 16.42 -7.71
N MET A 132 0.21 15.27 -7.38
CA MET A 132 -0.47 13.97 -7.48
C MET A 132 -0.34 13.22 -6.15
N ASN A 133 -1.45 12.62 -5.68
CA ASN A 133 -1.39 11.79 -4.47
C ASN A 133 -0.40 10.63 -4.64
N PRO A 134 0.26 10.16 -3.56
CA PRO A 134 1.34 9.19 -3.64
C PRO A 134 0.87 7.75 -3.98
N MET A 135 -0.43 7.51 -4.14
CA MET A 135 -0.96 6.18 -4.49
C MET A 135 -1.00 5.93 -6.02
N VAL A 136 -0.88 6.98 -6.85
CA VAL A 136 -0.71 6.89 -8.30
C VAL A 136 0.76 7.04 -8.70
N ASN A 137 1.15 6.60 -9.91
CA ASN A 137 2.57 6.56 -10.31
C ASN A 137 3.24 7.94 -10.25
N ALA A 138 2.60 8.98 -10.74
CA ALA A 138 3.15 10.34 -10.72
C ALA A 138 3.48 10.81 -9.29
N GLY A 139 2.56 10.64 -8.37
CA GLY A 139 2.77 11.00 -6.96
C GLY A 139 3.77 10.09 -6.25
N ALA A 140 3.82 8.81 -6.61
CA ALA A 140 4.78 7.86 -6.03
C ALA A 140 6.22 8.16 -6.47
N ILE A 141 6.44 8.47 -7.75
CA ILE A 141 7.76 8.88 -8.27
C ILE A 141 8.19 10.21 -7.63
N ALA A 142 7.28 11.17 -7.52
CA ALA A 142 7.57 12.42 -6.80
C ALA A 142 7.89 12.17 -5.31
N ALA A 143 7.18 11.25 -4.64
CA ALA A 143 7.47 10.85 -3.27
C ALA A 143 8.86 10.21 -3.14
N THR A 144 9.23 9.31 -4.07
CA THR A 144 10.56 8.70 -4.11
C THR A 144 11.65 9.78 -4.26
N SER A 145 11.42 10.84 -5.04
CA SER A 145 12.36 11.94 -5.19
C SER A 145 12.59 12.75 -3.92
N LEU A 146 11.63 12.72 -2.96
CA LEU A 146 11.73 13.40 -1.65
C LEU A 146 12.48 12.57 -0.60
N ILE A 147 12.75 11.30 -0.83
CA ILE A 147 13.52 10.46 0.08
C ILE A 147 14.91 11.06 0.31
N PRO A 148 15.42 11.11 1.57
CA PRO A 148 16.74 11.63 1.87
C PRO A 148 17.85 10.83 1.19
N GLY A 149 18.94 11.52 0.86
CA GLY A 149 20.12 10.96 0.19
C GLY A 149 20.63 11.85 -0.93
N ASN A 150 21.94 11.88 -1.11
CA ASN A 150 22.65 12.69 -2.12
C ASN A 150 22.87 11.92 -3.43
N SER A 151 22.52 10.65 -3.46
CA SER A 151 22.62 9.78 -4.63
C SER A 151 21.43 8.82 -4.72
N ALA A 152 21.21 8.26 -5.90
CA ALA A 152 20.20 7.22 -6.11
C ALA A 152 20.42 6.02 -5.18
N GLU A 153 21.68 5.64 -4.93
CA GLU A 153 22.01 4.50 -4.07
C GLU A 153 21.70 4.78 -2.58
N GLU A 154 21.94 5.99 -2.09
CA GLU A 154 21.56 6.36 -0.72
C GLU A 154 20.04 6.38 -0.54
N LYS A 155 19.29 6.93 -1.52
CA LYS A 155 17.82 6.90 -1.52
C LYS A 155 17.27 5.48 -1.58
N TRP A 156 17.85 4.64 -2.41
CA TRP A 156 17.49 3.23 -2.52
C TRP A 156 17.69 2.50 -1.19
N ARG A 157 18.85 2.64 -0.58
CA ARG A 157 19.14 2.01 0.72
C ARG A 157 18.16 2.46 1.79
N PHE A 158 17.85 3.74 1.87
CA PHE A 158 16.87 4.27 2.82
C PHE A 158 15.47 3.62 2.62
N ILE A 159 15.02 3.48 1.39
CA ILE A 159 13.74 2.82 1.08
C ILE A 159 13.78 1.34 1.45
N GLN A 160 14.81 0.63 1.05
CA GLN A 160 14.95 -0.80 1.33
C GLN A 160 14.98 -1.08 2.83
N GLU A 161 15.76 -0.33 3.59
CA GLU A 161 15.81 -0.43 5.05
C GLU A 161 14.46 -0.08 5.69
N GLY A 162 13.82 1.01 5.26
CA GLY A 162 12.51 1.42 5.75
C GLY A 162 11.42 0.36 5.50
N LEU A 163 11.34 -0.19 4.29
CA LEU A 163 10.39 -1.25 3.96
C LEU A 163 10.70 -2.56 4.70
N SER A 164 11.98 -2.88 4.91
CA SER A 164 12.42 -4.02 5.71
C SER A 164 11.98 -3.90 7.18
N ARG A 165 12.04 -2.71 7.76
CA ARG A 165 11.54 -2.44 9.12
C ARG A 165 10.01 -2.62 9.19
N PHE A 166 9.26 -2.20 8.18
CA PHE A 166 7.82 -2.47 8.10
C PHE A 166 7.52 -3.96 8.03
N ALA A 167 8.28 -4.74 7.26
CA ALA A 167 8.12 -6.19 7.13
C ALA A 167 8.63 -6.97 8.36
N GLY A 168 9.51 -6.37 9.17
CA GLY A 168 10.17 -7.04 10.31
C GLY A 168 11.30 -7.99 9.92
N ARG A 169 11.76 -7.93 8.67
CA ARG A 169 12.92 -8.68 8.13
C ARG A 169 13.58 -7.93 6.97
N ALA A 170 14.79 -8.29 6.64
CA ALA A 170 15.46 -7.79 5.44
C ALA A 170 14.68 -8.21 4.17
N LEU A 171 14.42 -7.24 3.30
CA LEU A 171 13.81 -7.45 1.99
C LEU A 171 14.89 -7.35 0.92
N GLU A 172 14.82 -8.22 -0.08
CA GLU A 172 15.78 -8.32 -1.18
C GLU A 172 15.16 -7.85 -2.50
N LEU A 173 15.98 -7.30 -3.37
CA LEU A 173 15.59 -6.92 -4.72
C LEU A 173 15.44 -8.18 -5.58
N ASP A 174 14.29 -8.33 -6.23
CA ASP A 174 14.14 -9.26 -7.35
C ASP A 174 14.76 -8.60 -8.60
N VAL A 175 15.99 -9.00 -8.89
CA VAL A 175 16.79 -8.42 -9.98
C VAL A 175 16.14 -8.68 -11.33
N GLU A 176 15.54 -9.85 -11.55
CA GLU A 176 14.89 -10.20 -12.81
C GLU A 176 13.67 -9.30 -13.09
N VAL A 177 12.82 -9.10 -12.08
CA VAL A 177 11.66 -8.20 -12.21
C VAL A 177 12.12 -6.75 -12.37
N TYR A 178 13.13 -6.31 -11.61
CA TYR A 178 13.70 -4.98 -11.75
C TYR A 178 14.20 -4.70 -13.16
N GLU A 179 15.04 -5.59 -13.73
CA GLU A 179 15.57 -5.43 -15.08
C GLU A 179 14.47 -5.45 -16.14
N SER A 180 13.50 -6.36 -15.99
CA SER A 180 12.34 -6.47 -16.88
C SER A 180 11.49 -5.18 -16.89
N GLU A 181 11.23 -4.57 -15.71
CA GLU A 181 10.47 -3.33 -15.60
C GLU A 181 11.31 -2.12 -16.05
N ALA A 182 12.60 -2.05 -15.70
CA ALA A 182 13.50 -0.97 -16.10
C ALA A 182 13.62 -0.85 -17.63
N ALA A 183 13.57 -1.98 -18.35
CA ALA A 183 13.59 -2.01 -19.81
C ALA A 183 12.29 -1.48 -20.45
N THR A 184 11.16 -1.51 -19.74
CA THR A 184 9.82 -1.19 -20.27
C THR A 184 9.17 0.05 -19.66
N ASN A 185 9.83 0.74 -18.69
CA ASN A 185 9.24 1.82 -17.89
C ASN A 185 9.23 3.21 -18.54
N GLN A 186 9.23 3.31 -19.88
CA GLN A 186 9.28 4.59 -20.62
C GLN A 186 8.17 5.55 -20.20
N ARG A 187 6.97 5.03 -19.88
CA ARG A 187 5.85 5.85 -19.41
C ARG A 187 6.18 6.55 -18.08
N ASN A 188 6.77 5.84 -17.12
CA ASN A 188 7.17 6.41 -15.83
C ASN A 188 8.27 7.45 -16.00
N ARG A 189 9.23 7.24 -16.91
CA ARG A 189 10.25 8.24 -17.27
C ARG A 189 9.63 9.50 -17.86
N GLY A 190 8.64 9.33 -18.75
CA GLY A 190 7.89 10.46 -19.33
C GLY A 190 7.11 11.24 -18.27
N ILE A 191 6.45 10.55 -17.32
CA ILE A 191 5.76 11.17 -16.19
C ILE A 191 6.75 11.96 -15.31
N ALA A 192 7.91 11.41 -14.99
CA ALA A 192 8.93 12.07 -14.18
C ALA A 192 9.44 13.36 -14.84
N ARG A 193 9.72 13.33 -16.16
CA ARG A 193 10.11 14.53 -16.91
C ARG A 193 9.01 15.59 -16.99
N LEU A 194 7.75 15.16 -17.11
CA LEU A 194 6.63 16.10 -17.09
C LEU A 194 6.51 16.78 -15.70
N LEU A 195 6.62 16.02 -14.62
CA LEU A 195 6.62 16.56 -13.24
C LEU A 195 7.80 17.52 -13.00
N GLU A 196 8.99 17.20 -13.54
CA GLU A 196 10.16 18.08 -13.50
C GLU A 196 9.86 19.44 -14.14
N SER A 197 9.22 19.44 -15.32
CA SER A 197 8.86 20.68 -16.03
C SER A 197 7.91 21.59 -15.24
N TYR A 198 7.17 21.02 -14.28
CA TYR A 198 6.29 21.74 -13.36
C TYR A 198 6.91 22.01 -11.99
N GLY A 199 8.20 21.69 -11.79
CA GLY A 199 8.87 21.85 -10.50
C GLY A 199 8.36 20.90 -9.42
N ARG A 200 7.84 19.72 -9.81
CA ARG A 200 7.29 18.70 -8.92
C ARG A 200 8.19 17.47 -8.78
N MET A 201 9.45 17.58 -9.18
CA MET A 201 10.52 16.62 -8.87
C MET A 201 11.56 17.27 -7.96
N TYR A 202 12.08 16.52 -7.04
CA TYR A 202 12.96 17.02 -5.95
C TYR A 202 14.37 16.43 -6.02
N CYS A 203 14.65 15.61 -7.02
CA CYS A 203 15.97 15.16 -7.46
C CYS A 203 15.91 14.85 -8.96
N ASP A 204 16.99 14.35 -9.56
CA ASP A 204 16.97 13.95 -10.97
C ASP A 204 15.82 12.98 -11.28
N PRO A 205 14.97 13.26 -12.28
CA PRO A 205 13.79 12.46 -12.56
C PRO A 205 14.09 11.03 -13.03
N LEU A 206 15.22 10.80 -13.68
CA LEU A 206 15.60 9.45 -14.12
C LEU A 206 16.14 8.63 -12.95
N GLU A 207 16.94 9.24 -12.05
CA GLU A 207 17.35 8.60 -10.80
C GLU A 207 16.14 8.26 -9.93
N ALA A 208 15.20 9.19 -9.75
CA ALA A 208 13.97 8.93 -8.99
C ALA A 208 13.15 7.80 -9.60
N THR A 209 13.07 7.72 -10.94
CA THR A 209 12.36 6.64 -11.64
C THR A 209 13.06 5.30 -11.45
N ASP A 210 14.38 5.25 -11.47
CA ASP A 210 15.16 4.05 -11.23
C ASP A 210 14.96 3.54 -9.80
N VAL A 211 15.10 4.40 -8.80
CA VAL A 211 14.87 4.07 -7.39
C VAL A 211 13.42 3.60 -7.16
N TYR A 212 12.44 4.24 -7.80
CA TYR A 212 11.06 3.81 -7.78
C TYR A 212 10.86 2.42 -8.40
N THR A 213 11.56 2.10 -9.49
CA THR A 213 11.50 0.77 -10.12
C THR A 213 12.11 -0.30 -9.21
N ARG A 214 13.25 -0.03 -8.56
CA ARG A 214 13.83 -0.92 -7.54
C ARG A 214 12.88 -1.13 -6.37
N GLN A 215 12.24 -0.07 -5.88
CA GLN A 215 11.23 -0.15 -4.83
C GLN A 215 10.08 -1.10 -5.20
N CYS A 216 9.57 -1.03 -6.43
CA CYS A 216 8.52 -1.91 -6.93
C CYS A 216 8.94 -3.38 -7.02
N ALA A 217 10.22 -3.64 -7.26
CA ALA A 217 10.79 -4.96 -7.44
C ALA A 217 11.31 -5.62 -6.14
N LEU A 218 11.04 -5.06 -4.95
CA LEU A 218 11.36 -5.74 -3.68
C LEU A 218 10.50 -7.00 -3.52
N ALA A 219 11.15 -8.12 -3.20
CA ALA A 219 10.49 -9.39 -2.97
C ALA A 219 9.89 -9.45 -1.56
N ILE A 220 8.59 -9.70 -1.50
CA ILE A 220 7.82 -9.89 -0.26
C ILE A 220 6.97 -11.15 -0.36
N THR A 221 6.34 -11.53 0.75
CA THR A 221 5.35 -12.60 0.84
C THR A 221 4.02 -12.04 1.34
N ALA A 222 2.95 -12.84 1.29
CA ALA A 222 1.67 -12.45 1.91
C ALA A 222 1.81 -12.26 3.43
N HIS A 223 2.70 -13.03 4.07
CA HIS A 223 3.06 -12.86 5.48
C HIS A 223 3.65 -11.47 5.75
N ASP A 224 4.69 -11.09 5.00
CA ASP A 224 5.31 -9.76 5.13
C ASP A 224 4.28 -8.66 4.95
N LEU A 225 3.44 -8.78 3.92
CA LEU A 225 2.44 -7.77 3.59
C LEU A 225 1.43 -7.56 4.72
N ALA A 226 1.00 -8.65 5.40
CA ALA A 226 0.11 -8.56 6.56
C ALA A 226 0.80 -7.89 7.76
N ILE A 227 2.08 -8.19 8.02
CA ILE A 227 2.88 -7.54 9.07
C ILE A 227 3.06 -6.05 8.78
N MET A 228 3.39 -5.67 7.54
CA MET A 228 3.49 -4.28 7.10
C MET A 228 2.17 -3.53 7.32
N ALA A 229 1.04 -4.14 6.96
CA ALA A 229 -0.30 -3.60 7.19
C ALA A 229 -0.62 -3.45 8.68
N ALA A 230 -0.27 -4.46 9.50
CA ALA A 230 -0.46 -4.44 10.95
C ALA A 230 0.43 -3.38 11.62
N THR A 231 1.61 -3.09 11.08
CA THR A 231 2.46 -1.98 11.53
C THR A 231 1.74 -0.62 11.39
N LEU A 232 1.07 -0.40 10.25
CA LEU A 232 0.23 0.80 10.09
C LEU A 232 -0.98 0.78 11.04
N ALA A 233 -1.56 -0.39 11.31
CA ALA A 233 -2.68 -0.56 12.24
C ALA A 233 -2.29 -0.27 13.69
N ASP A 234 -1.06 -0.60 14.09
CA ASP A 234 -0.50 -0.37 15.44
C ASP A 234 0.18 1.01 15.60
N GLY A 235 -0.24 1.99 14.80
CA GLY A 235 0.30 3.34 14.90
C GLY A 235 1.79 3.43 14.61
N GLY A 236 2.30 2.57 13.72
CA GLY A 236 3.68 2.57 13.24
C GLY A 236 4.63 1.67 14.04
N VAL A 237 4.13 0.88 14.98
CA VAL A 237 4.93 -0.11 15.71
C VAL A 237 4.76 -1.48 15.03
N ASN A 238 5.86 -2.08 14.61
CA ASN A 238 5.84 -3.42 14.02
C ASN A 238 5.39 -4.45 15.08
N PRO A 239 4.35 -5.24 14.83
CA PRO A 239 3.77 -6.14 15.83
C PRO A 239 4.68 -7.30 16.22
N VAL A 240 5.67 -7.65 15.37
CA VAL A 240 6.62 -8.75 15.61
C VAL A 240 7.90 -8.26 16.27
N THR A 241 8.57 -7.27 15.69
CA THR A 241 9.84 -6.74 16.20
C THR A 241 9.67 -5.76 17.35
N ARG A 242 8.47 -5.21 17.54
CA ARG A 242 8.13 -4.12 18.47
C ARG A 242 8.90 -2.82 18.23
N GLU A 243 9.53 -2.70 17.07
CA GLU A 243 10.19 -1.48 16.63
C GLU A 243 9.18 -0.44 16.16
N ARG A 244 9.37 0.83 16.56
CA ARG A 244 8.64 1.96 15.97
C ARG A 244 9.28 2.33 14.63
N VAL A 245 8.57 2.07 13.55
CA VAL A 245 9.02 2.38 12.18
C VAL A 245 8.71 3.82 11.81
N VAL A 246 7.50 4.28 12.13
CA VAL A 246 7.04 5.67 11.93
C VAL A 246 6.12 6.09 13.07
N ASP A 247 5.83 7.38 13.18
CA ASP A 247 4.93 7.90 14.20
C ASP A 247 3.45 7.65 13.89
N SER A 248 2.63 7.57 14.94
CA SER A 248 1.18 7.31 14.80
C SER A 248 0.43 8.38 14.00
N VAL A 249 0.89 9.64 14.08
CA VAL A 249 0.33 10.72 13.26
C VAL A 249 0.56 10.49 11.77
N VAL A 250 1.71 9.91 11.39
CA VAL A 250 2.02 9.52 10.02
C VAL A 250 1.08 8.42 9.56
N CYS A 251 0.90 7.36 10.37
CA CYS A 251 -0.03 6.28 10.04
C CYS A 251 -1.45 6.79 9.78
N LYS A 252 -1.97 7.68 10.65
CA LYS A 252 -3.27 8.32 10.48
C LYS A 252 -3.41 9.00 9.10
N ARG A 253 -2.37 9.72 8.65
CA ARG A 253 -2.37 10.43 7.36
C ARG A 253 -2.29 9.46 6.17
N VAL A 254 -1.45 8.44 6.26
CA VAL A 254 -1.32 7.40 5.23
C VAL A 254 -2.64 6.65 5.05
N LEU A 255 -3.27 6.23 6.15
CA LEU A 255 -4.55 5.50 6.12
C LEU A 255 -5.68 6.36 5.52
N ALA A 256 -5.69 7.67 5.78
CA ALA A 256 -6.66 8.59 5.17
C ALA A 256 -6.49 8.66 3.63
N VAL A 257 -5.26 8.69 3.13
CA VAL A 257 -5.01 8.68 1.68
C VAL A 257 -5.33 7.31 1.07
N LEU A 258 -5.02 6.22 1.77
CA LEU A 258 -5.40 4.87 1.34
C LEU A 258 -6.92 4.69 1.22
N ALA A 259 -7.69 5.25 2.15
CA ALA A 259 -9.14 5.17 2.12
C ALA A 259 -9.73 5.80 0.84
N THR A 260 -9.14 6.89 0.34
CA THR A 260 -9.69 7.65 -0.79
C THR A 260 -9.04 7.34 -2.14
N ALA A 261 -7.83 6.76 -2.16
CA ALA A 261 -7.02 6.63 -3.38
C ALA A 261 -6.26 5.30 -3.49
N GLY A 262 -6.43 4.35 -2.56
CA GLY A 262 -5.61 3.15 -2.49
C GLY A 262 -5.85 2.14 -3.61
N LEU A 263 -7.06 2.07 -4.17
CA LEU A 263 -7.48 1.11 -5.20
C LEU A 263 -7.69 1.79 -6.56
N TYR A 264 -6.89 2.78 -6.87
CA TYR A 264 -6.94 3.50 -8.13
C TYR A 264 -8.33 4.15 -8.36
N GLU A 265 -8.87 4.08 -9.58
CA GLU A 265 -10.21 4.56 -9.92
C GLU A 265 -11.34 3.81 -9.19
N GLN A 266 -11.08 2.62 -8.63
CA GLN A 266 -12.06 1.81 -7.89
C GLN A 266 -12.04 2.08 -6.37
N SER A 267 -11.35 3.11 -5.90
CA SER A 267 -11.25 3.39 -4.45
C SER A 267 -12.60 3.70 -3.81
N GLY A 268 -13.53 4.30 -4.55
CA GLY A 268 -14.89 4.55 -4.08
C GLY A 268 -15.68 3.26 -3.87
N ASP A 269 -15.70 2.38 -4.87
CA ASP A 269 -16.37 1.07 -4.80
C ASP A 269 -15.76 0.19 -3.69
N TRP A 270 -14.42 0.23 -3.57
CA TRP A 270 -13.72 -0.47 -2.50
C TRP A 270 -14.16 0.01 -1.11
N LEU A 271 -14.22 1.31 -0.88
CA LEU A 271 -14.59 1.85 0.42
C LEU A 271 -16.07 1.60 0.72
N PHE A 272 -16.94 1.66 -0.30
CA PHE A 272 -18.35 1.35 -0.18
C PHE A 272 -18.60 -0.12 0.21
N GLU A 273 -17.92 -1.06 -0.44
CA GLU A 273 -18.12 -2.49 -0.25
C GLU A 273 -17.38 -3.06 0.97
N ILE A 274 -16.19 -2.55 1.28
CA ILE A 274 -15.27 -3.14 2.26
C ILE A 274 -15.12 -2.27 3.50
N GLY A 275 -15.11 -0.95 3.33
CA GLY A 275 -15.04 0.01 4.43
C GLY A 275 -13.71 0.06 5.17
N LEU A 276 -12.60 -0.35 4.54
CA LEU A 276 -11.25 -0.35 5.11
C LEU A 276 -10.25 0.33 4.17
N PRO A 277 -9.27 1.07 4.70
CA PRO A 277 -8.12 1.49 3.90
C PRO A 277 -7.37 0.29 3.32
N GLY A 278 -7.00 0.34 2.06
CA GLY A 278 -6.28 -0.76 1.41
C GLY A 278 -5.45 -0.31 0.23
N LYS A 279 -4.56 -1.20 -0.25
CA LYS A 279 -3.75 -0.99 -1.45
C LYS A 279 -3.53 -2.28 -2.18
N SER A 280 -3.64 -2.23 -3.51
CA SER A 280 -3.32 -3.32 -4.41
C SER A 280 -2.06 -3.05 -5.23
N GLY A 281 -1.47 -4.11 -5.74
CA GLY A 281 -0.35 -4.07 -6.67
C GLY A 281 -0.46 -5.15 -7.73
N VAL A 282 0.05 -4.85 -8.92
CA VAL A 282 -0.03 -5.74 -10.10
C VAL A 282 0.77 -7.04 -9.95
N GLY A 283 1.58 -7.17 -8.92
CA GLY A 283 2.19 -8.44 -8.52
C GLY A 283 1.21 -9.46 -7.92
N GLY A 284 -0.06 -9.10 -7.74
CA GLY A 284 -1.10 -9.96 -7.14
C GLY A 284 -1.29 -9.76 -5.64
N GLY A 285 -0.50 -8.87 -5.02
CA GLY A 285 -0.65 -8.51 -3.60
C GLY A 285 -1.73 -7.46 -3.38
N ILE A 286 -2.51 -7.63 -2.32
CA ILE A 286 -3.45 -6.62 -1.81
C ILE A 286 -3.43 -6.65 -0.28
N PHE A 287 -3.48 -5.50 0.35
CA PHE A 287 -3.61 -5.44 1.80
C PHE A 287 -4.69 -4.46 2.25
N THR A 288 -5.19 -4.69 3.44
CA THR A 288 -6.07 -3.75 4.16
C THR A 288 -5.63 -3.58 5.59
N VAL A 289 -6.02 -2.44 6.15
CA VAL A 289 -5.71 -2.07 7.53
C VAL A 289 -7.00 -1.84 8.30
N ALA A 290 -7.17 -2.59 9.38
CA ALA A 290 -8.17 -2.31 10.41
C ALA A 290 -7.47 -1.58 11.57
N PRO A 291 -7.59 -0.23 11.67
CA PRO A 291 -6.84 0.57 12.64
C PRO A 291 -7.03 0.07 14.07
N GLY A 292 -5.92 -0.11 14.80
CA GLY A 292 -5.90 -0.62 16.17
C GLY A 292 -6.19 -2.11 16.32
N LYS A 293 -6.51 -2.84 15.24
CA LYS A 293 -6.87 -4.28 15.27
C LYS A 293 -5.85 -5.15 14.55
N GLY A 294 -5.50 -4.82 13.32
CA GLY A 294 -4.56 -5.63 12.54
C GLY A 294 -4.51 -5.28 11.06
N GLY A 295 -3.72 -6.04 10.33
CA GLY A 295 -3.58 -6.02 8.88
C GLY A 295 -4.00 -7.34 8.26
N LEU A 296 -4.56 -7.26 7.05
CA LEU A 296 -4.82 -8.39 6.18
C LEU A 296 -3.93 -8.27 4.95
N GLY A 297 -3.17 -9.31 4.63
CA GLY A 297 -2.42 -9.47 3.40
C GLY A 297 -2.95 -10.64 2.59
N VAL A 298 -3.22 -10.43 1.31
CA VAL A 298 -3.63 -11.48 0.38
C VAL A 298 -2.72 -11.46 -0.84
N PHE A 299 -2.28 -12.63 -1.26
CA PHE A 299 -1.58 -12.83 -2.51
C PHE A 299 -2.37 -13.75 -3.41
N ALA A 300 -2.74 -13.27 -4.59
CA ALA A 300 -3.35 -14.05 -5.66
C ALA A 300 -3.11 -13.33 -6.99
N PRO A 301 -2.32 -13.89 -7.92
CA PRO A 301 -1.85 -13.22 -9.14
C PRO A 301 -2.93 -12.72 -10.10
N PRO A 302 -4.07 -13.41 -10.33
CA PRO A 302 -5.09 -12.94 -11.27
C PRO A 302 -5.72 -11.61 -10.86
N LEU A 303 -5.70 -10.66 -11.79
CA LEU A 303 -6.14 -9.28 -11.63
C LEU A 303 -7.41 -8.99 -12.45
N ASP A 304 -8.19 -8.01 -11.99
CA ASP A 304 -9.26 -7.39 -12.76
C ASP A 304 -8.73 -6.37 -13.80
N GLY A 305 -9.64 -5.71 -14.52
CA GLY A 305 -9.30 -4.72 -15.53
C GLY A 305 -8.59 -3.46 -15.00
N ALA A 306 -8.68 -3.16 -13.70
CA ALA A 306 -8.01 -2.05 -13.05
C ALA A 306 -6.64 -2.43 -12.45
N GLY A 307 -6.31 -3.73 -12.43
CA GLY A 307 -5.04 -4.23 -11.89
C GLY A 307 -5.11 -4.65 -10.42
N ASN A 308 -6.29 -4.93 -9.89
CA ASN A 308 -6.50 -5.38 -8.52
C ASN A 308 -6.71 -6.89 -8.45
N SER A 309 -6.11 -7.58 -7.46
CA SER A 309 -6.30 -9.03 -7.25
C SER A 309 -7.78 -9.36 -7.01
N ILE A 310 -8.37 -10.20 -7.86
CA ILE A 310 -9.80 -10.57 -7.78
C ILE A 310 -10.08 -11.37 -6.52
N LYS A 311 -9.32 -12.44 -6.25
CA LYS A 311 -9.46 -13.22 -5.01
C LYS A 311 -9.22 -12.34 -3.78
N GLY A 312 -8.21 -11.46 -3.85
CA GLY A 312 -7.88 -10.55 -2.76
C GLY A 312 -9.04 -9.62 -2.38
N GLN A 313 -9.74 -9.05 -3.37
CA GLN A 313 -10.92 -8.22 -3.13
C GLN A 313 -12.05 -9.01 -2.46
N LYS A 314 -12.36 -10.22 -2.97
CA LYS A 314 -13.42 -11.07 -2.43
C LYS A 314 -13.13 -11.53 -0.99
N VAL A 315 -11.90 -11.95 -0.71
CA VAL A 315 -11.45 -12.31 0.65
C VAL A 315 -11.57 -11.13 1.60
N THR A 316 -11.11 -9.96 1.17
CA THR A 316 -11.12 -8.77 2.02
C THR A 316 -12.55 -8.35 2.35
N LYS A 317 -13.47 -8.37 1.36
CA LYS A 317 -14.90 -8.12 1.60
C LYS A 317 -15.47 -9.12 2.61
N TYR A 318 -15.27 -10.40 2.38
CA TYR A 318 -15.75 -11.47 3.27
C TYR A 318 -15.26 -11.28 4.70
N LEU A 319 -13.95 -11.06 4.90
CA LEU A 319 -13.38 -10.92 6.23
C LEU A 319 -13.76 -9.59 6.89
N SER A 320 -13.88 -8.49 6.13
CA SER A 320 -14.35 -7.22 6.68
C SER A 320 -15.76 -7.33 7.24
N GLU A 321 -16.68 -7.98 6.51
CA GLU A 321 -18.06 -8.20 6.94
C GLU A 321 -18.14 -9.18 8.12
N ARG A 322 -17.50 -10.33 8.01
CA ARG A 322 -17.62 -11.42 9.01
C ARG A 322 -16.90 -11.12 10.33
N LEU A 323 -15.84 -10.33 10.29
CA LEU A 323 -15.10 -9.89 11.48
C LEU A 323 -15.57 -8.53 12.02
N GLY A 324 -16.52 -7.87 11.35
CA GLY A 324 -17.01 -6.56 11.76
C GLY A 324 -15.95 -5.46 11.72
N LEU A 325 -15.12 -5.43 10.66
CA LEU A 325 -13.98 -4.51 10.57
C LEU A 325 -14.30 -3.20 9.86
N ASN A 326 -15.43 -3.12 9.13
CA ASN A 326 -15.82 -1.92 8.39
C ASN A 326 -15.88 -0.69 9.29
N LEU A 327 -15.15 0.37 8.94
CA LEU A 327 -15.02 1.60 9.74
C LEU A 327 -16.32 2.41 9.86
N PHE A 328 -17.27 2.17 8.97
CA PHE A 328 -18.56 2.90 8.92
C PHE A 328 -19.69 2.12 9.59
N LEU A 329 -19.42 0.91 10.04
CA LEU A 329 -20.42 0.09 10.70
C LEU A 329 -20.72 0.64 12.10
N SER A 330 -21.98 0.87 12.38
CA SER A 330 -22.47 1.25 13.71
C SER A 330 -23.60 0.32 14.16
N LYS A 331 -23.72 0.11 15.46
CA LYS A 331 -24.82 -0.64 16.06
C LYS A 331 -25.69 0.37 16.85
N PRO A 332 -27.02 0.42 16.59
CA PRO A 332 -27.89 1.28 17.36
C PRO A 332 -27.89 0.88 18.84
N GLU A 333 -27.88 1.85 19.74
CA GLU A 333 -28.22 1.64 21.15
C GLU A 333 -29.75 1.57 21.23
N ILE A 334 -30.31 0.40 21.55
CA ILE A 334 -31.77 0.16 21.72
C ILE A 334 -32.05 -0.01 23.20
#